data_5d04436a341ad16b572ffa3cc2f35294
#
_entry.id   5d04436a341ad16b572ffa3cc2f35294
#
_cell.length_a   1.000
_cell.length_b   1.000
_cell.length_c   1.000
_cell.angle_alpha   90.00
_cell.angle_beta   90.00
_cell.angle_gamma   90.00
#
_symmetry.space_group_name_H-M   'P 1'
#
loop_
_entity.id
_entity.type
_entity.pdbx_description
1 polymer ?
#
loop_
_entity_poly.entity_id
_entity_poly.type
_entity_poly.pdbx_seq_one_letter_code
_entity_poly.pdbx_strand_id
1 'polypeptide(L)'
;MTDVLGWRALFGILGPSTNTVVQPEFDQMRPAGVTNHYSRIFTPNANAVSNDTFMNATLVIAENVLDAVDSVMTCSPTYLVMGMSAITFYGGINGAEKFKKDVKERSGLSVSIGSDSTKNALNAFGGIKNVAFFSPYFPAANEQVSLYLEESGFNVKKDLCLQCN
;
A
#
# COMPACT_ATOMS: atom_id res chain seq x y z
N MET A 1 29.16 2.02 1.74
CA MET A 1 29.58 1.03 0.70
C MET A 1 28.49 1.06 -0.34
N THR A 2 28.80 1.28 -1.62
CA THR A 2 27.78 1.27 -2.68
C THR A 2 27.44 -0.18 -3.01
N ASP A 3 26.14 -0.52 -2.94
CA ASP A 3 25.68 -1.85 -3.32
C ASP A 3 25.93 -2.09 -4.82
N VAL A 4 26.43 -3.28 -5.17
CA VAL A 4 26.79 -3.60 -6.57
C VAL A 4 25.57 -3.71 -7.48
N LEU A 5 24.44 -4.18 -6.97
CA LEU A 5 23.21 -4.35 -7.72
C LEU A 5 22.25 -3.16 -7.51
N GLY A 6 22.16 -2.65 -6.29
CA GLY A 6 21.30 -1.53 -5.89
C GLY A 6 22.01 -0.18 -5.88
N TRP A 7 22.89 0.08 -6.84
CA TRP A 7 23.72 1.27 -6.86
C TRP A 7 22.94 2.58 -7.07
N ARG A 8 21.71 2.54 -7.57
CA ARG A 8 20.79 3.68 -7.69
C ARG A 8 19.87 3.80 -6.49
N ALA A 9 19.27 2.70 -6.04
CA ALA A 9 18.33 2.66 -4.92
C ALA A 9 18.15 1.26 -4.38
N LEU A 10 17.90 1.18 -3.07
CA LEU A 10 17.43 -0.01 -2.38
C LEU A 10 16.02 0.29 -1.87
N PHE A 11 15.00 -0.39 -2.41
CA PHE A 11 13.63 -0.22 -1.96
C PHE A 11 13.29 -1.24 -0.87
N GLY A 12 12.80 -0.75 0.26
CA GLY A 12 12.17 -1.58 1.29
C GLY A 12 10.68 -1.75 0.96
N ILE A 13 10.30 -2.96 0.55
CA ILE A 13 8.90 -3.27 0.18
C ILE A 13 8.22 -3.91 1.39
N LEU A 14 7.13 -3.29 1.85
CA LEU A 14 6.32 -3.76 2.97
C LEU A 14 5.05 -4.43 2.43
N GLY A 15 4.85 -5.70 2.67
CA GLY A 15 3.65 -6.38 2.20
C GLY A 15 3.18 -7.51 3.13
N PRO A 16 1.87 -7.85 3.12
CA PRO A 16 1.33 -8.90 3.96
C PRO A 16 2.07 -10.23 3.79
N SER A 17 2.28 -10.96 4.87
CA SER A 17 2.98 -12.26 4.83
C SER A 17 2.23 -13.31 4.00
N THR A 18 0.94 -13.14 3.83
CA THR A 18 0.08 -13.98 2.99
C THR A 18 0.15 -13.66 1.50
N ASN A 19 0.69 -12.49 1.13
CA ASN A 19 0.77 -12.08 -0.28
C ASN A 19 1.96 -12.76 -0.98
N THR A 20 1.69 -13.40 -2.12
CA THR A 20 2.69 -14.12 -2.91
C THR A 20 3.00 -13.45 -4.26
N VAL A 21 2.35 -12.33 -4.58
CA VAL A 21 2.39 -11.69 -5.89
C VAL A 21 3.24 -10.41 -5.91
N VAL A 22 3.13 -9.59 -4.88
CA VAL A 22 3.78 -8.27 -4.82
C VAL A 22 5.30 -8.38 -4.99
N GLN A 23 5.95 -9.30 -4.29
CA GLN A 23 7.41 -9.45 -4.38
C GLN A 23 7.88 -9.80 -5.80
N PRO A 24 7.35 -10.84 -6.48
CA PRO A 24 7.76 -11.15 -7.84
C PRO A 24 7.41 -10.06 -8.86
N GLU A 25 6.29 -9.35 -8.70
CA GLU A 25 5.94 -8.23 -9.59
C GLU A 25 6.91 -7.07 -9.46
N PHE A 26 7.27 -6.67 -8.24
CA PHE A 26 8.30 -5.64 -8.03
C PHE A 26 9.64 -6.04 -8.62
N ASP A 27 10.04 -7.31 -8.49
CA ASP A 27 11.28 -7.81 -9.06
C ASP A 27 11.27 -7.82 -10.59
N GLN A 28 10.14 -8.14 -11.22
CA GLN A 28 9.97 -8.08 -12.67
C GLN A 28 9.98 -6.65 -13.22
N MET A 29 9.41 -5.69 -12.49
CA MET A 29 9.37 -4.28 -12.89
C MET A 29 10.66 -3.52 -12.55
N ARG A 30 11.60 -4.14 -11.89
CA ARG A 30 12.81 -3.52 -11.37
C ARG A 30 13.71 -2.97 -12.47
N PRO A 31 14.00 -1.64 -12.48
CA PRO A 31 14.99 -1.09 -13.41
C PRO A 31 16.43 -1.44 -12.97
N ALA A 32 17.36 -1.37 -13.90
CA ALA A 32 18.78 -1.58 -13.61
C ALA A 32 19.29 -0.64 -12.50
N GLY A 33 20.04 -1.17 -11.56
CA GLY A 33 20.58 -0.42 -10.42
C GLY A 33 19.62 -0.21 -9.25
N VAL A 34 18.44 -0.80 -9.29
CA VAL A 34 17.49 -0.82 -8.17
C VAL A 34 17.37 -2.25 -7.65
N THR A 35 17.29 -2.42 -6.34
CA THR A 35 16.98 -3.71 -5.72
C THR A 35 15.79 -3.57 -4.77
N ASN A 36 14.97 -4.62 -4.68
CA ASN A 36 13.82 -4.69 -3.81
C ASN A 36 14.15 -5.62 -2.62
N HIS A 37 13.91 -5.13 -1.42
CA HIS A 37 14.11 -5.86 -0.17
C HIS A 37 12.75 -6.00 0.50
N TYR A 38 12.19 -7.21 0.46
CA TYR A 38 10.82 -7.44 0.90
C TYR A 38 10.77 -7.81 2.37
N SER A 39 10.02 -7.03 3.15
CA SER A 39 9.69 -7.33 4.53
C SER A 39 8.21 -7.70 4.65
N ARG A 40 7.96 -8.82 5.33
CA ARG A 40 6.61 -9.36 5.49
C ARG A 40 5.94 -8.77 6.73
N ILE A 41 4.83 -8.08 6.51
CA ILE A 41 3.92 -7.70 7.59
C ILE A 41 3.23 -8.99 8.05
N PHE A 42 3.50 -9.43 9.27
CA PHE A 42 2.87 -10.64 9.77
C PHE A 42 1.35 -10.51 9.75
N THR A 43 0.73 -11.42 9.02
CA THR A 43 -0.72 -11.47 8.84
C THR A 43 -1.13 -12.89 9.15
N PRO A 44 -1.76 -13.14 10.32
CA PRO A 44 -2.32 -14.46 10.58
C PRO A 44 -3.38 -14.77 9.53
N ASN A 45 -3.56 -16.05 9.20
CA ASN A 45 -4.52 -16.51 8.21
C ASN A 45 -5.92 -15.96 8.52
N ALA A 46 -6.28 -14.89 7.84
CA ALA A 46 -7.57 -14.26 7.98
C ALA A 46 -8.51 -14.83 6.92
N ASN A 47 -9.57 -15.47 7.35
CA ASN A 47 -10.71 -15.78 6.49
C ASN A 47 -11.52 -14.49 6.29
N ALA A 48 -11.26 -13.78 5.23
CA ALA A 48 -12.03 -12.60 4.83
C ALA A 48 -13.33 -13.05 4.14
N VAL A 49 -14.31 -13.50 4.91
CA VAL A 49 -15.60 -14.00 4.39
C VAL A 49 -16.77 -13.02 4.64
N SER A 50 -16.50 -11.89 5.27
CA SER A 50 -17.48 -10.84 5.56
C SER A 50 -16.78 -9.48 5.70
N ASN A 51 -17.55 -8.38 5.72
CA ASN A 51 -17.03 -7.05 6.05
C ASN A 51 -16.24 -7.06 7.36
N ASP A 52 -16.80 -7.62 8.43
CA ASP A 52 -16.19 -7.58 9.76
C ASP A 52 -14.87 -8.36 9.79
N THR A 53 -14.81 -9.53 9.19
CA THR A 53 -13.56 -10.32 9.13
C THR A 53 -12.51 -9.67 8.25
N PHE A 54 -12.90 -9.03 7.16
CA PHE A 54 -11.99 -8.26 6.29
C PHE A 54 -11.44 -7.03 7.03
N MET A 55 -12.30 -6.28 7.73
CA MET A 55 -11.90 -5.11 8.52
C MET A 55 -10.95 -5.50 9.64
N ASN A 56 -11.26 -6.56 10.40
CA ASN A 56 -10.39 -7.06 11.46
C ASN A 56 -9.01 -7.49 10.93
N ALA A 57 -8.96 -8.20 9.79
CA ALA A 57 -7.70 -8.56 9.15
C ALA A 57 -6.88 -7.32 8.76
N THR A 58 -7.53 -6.29 8.23
CA THR A 58 -6.87 -5.03 7.85
C THR A 58 -6.29 -4.31 9.09
N LEU A 59 -7.01 -4.29 10.22
CA LEU A 59 -6.52 -3.70 11.47
C LEU A 59 -5.29 -4.45 12.02
N VAL A 60 -5.31 -5.78 12.01
CA VAL A 60 -4.15 -6.60 12.42
C VAL A 60 -2.93 -6.32 11.55
N ILE A 61 -3.12 -6.14 10.24
CA ILE A 61 -2.03 -5.73 9.34
C ILE A 61 -1.50 -4.35 9.74
N ALA A 62 -2.39 -3.39 10.02
CA ALA A 62 -1.99 -2.04 10.41
C ALA A 62 -1.16 -2.02 11.71
N GLU A 63 -1.50 -2.87 12.67
CA GLU A 63 -0.73 -3.02 13.93
C GLU A 63 0.69 -3.56 13.70
N ASN A 64 0.87 -4.45 12.73
CA ASN A 64 2.14 -5.13 12.46
C ASN A 64 3.03 -4.41 11.41
N VAL A 65 2.58 -3.29 10.83
CA VAL A 65 3.37 -2.56 9.82
C VAL A 65 4.71 -2.08 10.35
N LEU A 66 4.74 -1.51 11.56
CA LEU A 66 5.96 -0.92 12.12
C LEU A 66 7.03 -1.96 12.45
N ASP A 67 6.65 -3.17 12.82
CA ASP A 67 7.60 -4.28 13.00
C ASP A 67 8.23 -4.69 11.66
N ALA A 68 7.45 -4.68 10.58
CA ALA A 68 7.97 -4.93 9.25
C ALA A 68 8.89 -3.79 8.76
N VAL A 69 8.61 -2.55 9.15
CA VAL A 69 9.49 -1.40 8.92
C VAL A 69 10.82 -1.62 9.63
N ASP A 70 10.82 -1.95 10.91
CA ASP A 70 12.06 -2.23 11.66
C ASP A 70 12.89 -3.32 11.00
N SER A 71 12.22 -4.39 10.58
CA SER A 71 12.88 -5.51 9.91
C SER A 71 13.56 -5.08 8.60
N VAL A 72 12.88 -4.33 7.73
CA VAL A 72 13.47 -3.90 6.45
C VAL A 72 14.55 -2.85 6.61
N MET A 73 14.50 -2.04 7.66
CA MET A 73 15.52 -1.02 7.92
C MET A 73 16.91 -1.61 8.15
N THR A 74 17.02 -2.89 8.52
CA THR A 74 18.31 -3.57 8.71
C THR A 74 19.15 -3.69 7.43
N CYS A 75 18.53 -3.65 6.23
CA CYS A 75 19.25 -3.61 4.96
C CYS A 75 19.55 -2.17 4.47
N SER A 76 19.27 -1.15 5.30
CA SER A 76 19.51 0.26 4.98
C SER A 76 18.88 0.71 3.65
N PRO A 77 17.57 0.52 3.45
CA PRO A 77 16.89 0.95 2.23
C PRO A 77 16.98 2.47 2.07
N THR A 78 16.87 2.94 0.83
CA THR A 78 16.85 4.36 0.52
C THR A 78 15.44 4.94 0.45
N TYR A 79 14.42 4.09 0.31
CA TYR A 79 13.02 4.46 0.21
C TYR A 79 12.12 3.27 0.57
N LEU A 80 10.94 3.55 1.09
CA LEU A 80 9.96 2.52 1.42
C LEU A 80 8.77 2.51 0.45
N VAL A 81 8.22 1.34 0.22
CA VAL A 81 7.02 1.16 -0.62
C VAL A 81 6.05 0.23 0.10
N MET A 82 4.81 0.67 0.25
CA MET A 82 3.74 -0.16 0.81
C MET A 82 3.12 -1.02 -0.30
N GLY A 83 3.36 -2.32 -0.24
CA GLY A 83 2.87 -3.33 -1.18
C GLY A 83 1.46 -3.86 -0.85
N MET A 84 0.66 -3.09 -0.13
CA MET A 84 -0.75 -3.35 0.13
C MET A 84 -1.50 -2.04 0.09
N SER A 85 -2.54 -1.96 -0.72
CA SER A 85 -3.29 -0.72 -0.91
C SER A 85 -4.42 -0.53 0.10
N ALA A 86 -5.11 -1.59 0.54
CA ALA A 86 -6.33 -1.50 1.35
C ALA A 86 -6.18 -0.55 2.55
N ILE A 87 -5.20 -0.76 3.42
CA ILE A 87 -5.01 0.06 4.63
C ILE A 87 -4.66 1.52 4.33
N THR A 88 -4.14 1.81 3.14
CA THR A 88 -3.70 3.16 2.77
C THR A 88 -4.84 4.09 2.36
N PHE A 89 -6.04 3.54 2.18
CA PHE A 89 -7.26 4.30 1.91
C PHE A 89 -8.07 4.62 3.19
N TYR A 90 -7.80 3.91 4.28
CA TYR A 90 -8.58 4.06 5.51
C TYR A 90 -8.45 5.45 6.13
N GLY A 91 -9.60 6.05 6.47
CA GLY A 91 -9.68 7.39 7.01
C GLY A 91 -9.43 8.49 5.98
N GLY A 92 -9.59 8.18 4.68
CA GLY A 92 -9.43 9.15 3.59
C GLY A 92 -8.02 9.73 3.51
N ILE A 93 -7.90 10.99 3.09
CA ILE A 93 -6.61 11.70 3.00
C ILE A 93 -5.92 11.79 4.36
N ASN A 94 -6.67 12.09 5.43
CA ASN A 94 -6.09 12.22 6.76
C ASN A 94 -5.48 10.90 7.25
N GLY A 95 -6.14 9.77 7.00
CA GLY A 95 -5.61 8.44 7.32
C GLY A 95 -4.35 8.12 6.54
N ALA A 96 -4.33 8.40 5.25
CA ALA A 96 -3.15 8.24 4.39
C ALA A 96 -1.95 9.07 4.88
N GLU A 97 -2.18 10.33 5.24
CA GLU A 97 -1.12 11.21 5.78
C GLU A 97 -0.62 10.72 7.15
N LYS A 98 -1.53 10.27 8.03
CA LYS A 98 -1.15 9.68 9.31
C LYS A 98 -0.26 8.45 9.10
N PHE A 99 -0.64 7.53 8.22
CA PHE A 99 0.14 6.34 7.91
C PHE A 99 1.57 6.70 7.44
N LYS A 100 1.69 7.63 6.49
CA LYS A 100 3.01 8.09 6.01
C LYS A 100 3.84 8.74 7.12
N LYS A 101 3.20 9.51 7.98
CA LYS A 101 3.84 10.14 9.13
C LYS A 101 4.39 9.09 10.10
N ASP A 102 3.57 8.12 10.50
CA ASP A 102 3.95 7.05 11.44
C ASP A 102 5.17 6.25 10.91
N VAL A 103 5.13 5.87 9.61
CA VAL A 103 6.25 5.18 8.96
C VAL A 103 7.50 6.05 8.92
N LYS A 104 7.37 7.34 8.60
CA LYS A 104 8.50 8.27 8.53
C LYS A 104 9.10 8.53 9.90
N GLU A 105 8.28 8.67 10.93
CA GLU A 105 8.77 8.83 12.31
C GLU A 105 9.56 7.60 12.78
N ARG A 106 9.13 6.39 12.37
CA ARG A 106 9.81 5.15 12.73
C ARG A 106 11.12 4.91 11.98
N SER A 107 11.11 5.17 10.65
CA SER A 107 12.22 4.80 9.76
C SER A 107 13.15 5.97 9.37
N GLY A 108 12.70 7.22 9.51
CA GLY A 108 13.36 8.39 8.93
C GLY A 108 13.16 8.53 7.41
N LEU A 109 12.50 7.55 6.75
CA LEU A 109 12.32 7.51 5.30
C LEU A 109 10.88 7.86 4.89
N SER A 110 10.75 8.36 3.67
CA SER A 110 9.44 8.49 3.02
C SER A 110 8.96 7.13 2.51
N VAL A 111 7.64 6.97 2.41
CA VAL A 111 6.99 5.76 1.90
C VAL A 111 6.02 6.10 0.77
N SER A 112 6.07 5.34 -0.31
CA SER A 112 5.02 5.34 -1.36
C SER A 112 3.88 4.43 -0.95
N ILE A 113 2.65 4.91 -1.11
CA ILE A 113 1.43 4.19 -0.74
C ILE A 113 0.45 4.10 -1.90
N GLY A 114 -0.39 3.06 -1.91
CA GLY A 114 -1.31 2.76 -3.02
C GLY A 114 -2.32 3.86 -3.29
N SER A 115 -2.87 4.48 -2.24
CA SER A 115 -3.85 5.57 -2.36
C SER A 115 -3.26 6.80 -3.07
N ASP A 116 -2.10 7.29 -2.64
CA ASP A 116 -1.41 8.42 -3.29
C ASP A 116 -0.95 8.08 -4.70
N SER A 117 -0.47 6.86 -4.93
CA SER A 117 -0.06 6.41 -6.26
C SER A 117 -1.24 6.39 -7.23
N THR A 118 -2.42 5.95 -6.79
CA THR A 118 -3.66 5.98 -7.57
C THR A 118 -4.05 7.42 -7.91
N LYS A 119 -4.09 8.32 -6.92
CA LYS A 119 -4.37 9.75 -7.13
C LYS A 119 -3.40 10.37 -8.14
N ASN A 120 -2.11 10.10 -7.96
CA ASN A 120 -1.07 10.68 -8.83
C ASN A 120 -1.16 10.14 -10.26
N ALA A 121 -1.49 8.85 -10.45
CA ALA A 121 -1.71 8.27 -11.76
C ALA A 121 -2.90 8.92 -12.47
N LEU A 122 -4.05 9.07 -11.78
CA LEU A 122 -5.23 9.74 -12.33
C LEU A 122 -4.93 11.20 -12.74
N ASN A 123 -4.18 11.93 -11.92
CA ASN A 123 -3.77 13.29 -12.23
C ASN A 123 -2.81 13.37 -13.43
N ALA A 124 -1.92 12.37 -13.60
CA ALA A 124 -0.98 12.32 -14.72
C ALA A 124 -1.66 12.14 -16.08
N PHE A 125 -2.82 11.50 -16.13
CA PHE A 125 -3.63 11.43 -17.36
C PHE A 125 -4.25 12.78 -17.75
N GLY A 126 -4.43 13.69 -16.79
CA GLY A 126 -5.03 15.00 -17.01
C GLY A 126 -6.54 14.98 -17.29
N GLY A 127 -7.26 15.95 -16.79
CA GLY A 127 -8.69 16.15 -17.09
C GLY A 127 -9.67 15.11 -16.51
N ILE A 128 -9.20 14.06 -15.85
CA ILE A 128 -10.08 13.05 -15.23
C ILE A 128 -10.77 13.67 -14.02
N LYS A 129 -12.10 13.64 -14.03
CA LYS A 129 -12.93 14.06 -12.88
C LYS A 129 -13.85 12.94 -12.40
N ASN A 130 -14.33 12.12 -13.32
CA ASN A 130 -15.24 11.03 -13.00
C ASN A 130 -14.48 9.71 -13.07
N VAL A 131 -14.61 8.91 -12.04
CA VAL A 131 -13.97 7.60 -11.95
C VAL A 131 -14.99 6.53 -11.63
N ALA A 132 -14.75 5.33 -12.14
CA ALA A 132 -15.38 4.12 -11.67
C ALA A 132 -14.26 3.12 -11.38
N PHE A 133 -14.42 2.31 -10.35
CA PHE A 133 -13.42 1.32 -10.00
C PHE A 133 -14.05 -0.02 -9.59
N PHE A 134 -13.26 -1.06 -9.68
CA PHE A 134 -13.55 -2.33 -9.05
C PHE A 134 -12.37 -2.76 -8.19
N SER A 135 -12.65 -3.50 -7.14
CA SER A 135 -11.63 -3.98 -6.21
C SER A 135 -11.90 -5.42 -5.79
N PRO A 136 -10.92 -6.12 -5.26
CA PRO A 136 -11.14 -7.42 -4.63
C PRO A 136 -11.78 -7.30 -3.24
N TYR A 137 -12.02 -6.10 -2.75
CA TYR A 137 -12.41 -5.82 -1.38
C TYR A 137 -13.88 -6.12 -1.08
N PHE A 138 -14.21 -6.05 0.19
CA PHE A 138 -15.57 -6.01 0.71
C PHE A 138 -16.13 -4.57 0.71
N PRO A 139 -17.46 -4.38 0.76
CA PRO A 139 -18.08 -3.06 0.65
C PRO A 139 -17.52 -2.01 1.60
N ALA A 140 -17.28 -2.36 2.87
CA ALA A 140 -16.73 -1.41 3.84
C ALA A 140 -15.35 -0.84 3.44
N ALA A 141 -14.52 -1.62 2.75
CA ALA A 141 -13.24 -1.11 2.25
C ALA A 141 -13.41 -0.29 0.97
N ASN A 142 -14.38 -0.62 0.10
CA ASN A 142 -14.70 0.21 -1.06
C ASN A 142 -15.19 1.61 -0.65
N GLU A 143 -15.94 1.71 0.45
CA GLU A 143 -16.33 3.01 1.01
C GLU A 143 -15.10 3.86 1.37
N GLN A 144 -14.04 3.26 1.90
CA GLN A 144 -12.79 3.97 2.21
C GLN A 144 -12.04 4.41 0.94
N VAL A 145 -12.04 3.59 -0.11
CA VAL A 145 -11.48 3.97 -1.42
C VAL A 145 -12.26 5.15 -2.00
N SER A 146 -13.60 5.09 -1.97
CA SER A 146 -14.46 6.17 -2.45
C SER A 146 -14.23 7.46 -1.68
N LEU A 147 -14.20 7.40 -0.35
CA LEU A 147 -13.91 8.54 0.51
C LEU A 147 -12.58 9.21 0.11
N TYR A 148 -11.50 8.43 0.00
CA TYR A 148 -10.20 8.98 -0.37
C TYR A 148 -10.19 9.65 -1.75
N LEU A 149 -10.85 9.02 -2.74
CA LEU A 149 -10.93 9.56 -4.10
C LEU A 149 -11.76 10.83 -4.16
N GLU A 150 -12.89 10.89 -3.44
CA GLU A 150 -13.75 12.06 -3.37
C GLU A 150 -13.06 13.24 -2.65
N GLU A 151 -12.40 13.00 -1.52
CA GLU A 151 -11.57 13.99 -0.84
C GLU A 151 -10.41 14.47 -1.74
N SER A 152 -9.91 13.61 -2.64
CA SER A 152 -8.88 13.94 -3.64
C SER A 152 -9.40 14.73 -4.84
N GLY A 153 -10.71 15.04 -4.89
CA GLY A 153 -11.35 15.85 -5.94
C GLY A 153 -11.86 15.08 -7.15
N PHE A 154 -12.01 13.75 -7.03
CA PHE A 154 -12.64 12.91 -8.06
C PHE A 154 -14.10 12.63 -7.70
N ASN A 155 -14.95 12.44 -8.71
CA ASN A 155 -16.32 11.99 -8.54
C ASN A 155 -16.39 10.47 -8.77
N VAL A 156 -16.63 9.70 -7.74
CA VAL A 156 -16.85 8.26 -7.88
C VAL A 156 -18.27 8.01 -8.41
N LYS A 157 -18.36 7.52 -9.63
CA LYS A 157 -19.64 7.26 -10.30
C LYS A 157 -20.16 5.86 -10.04
N LYS A 158 -19.25 4.91 -9.84
CA LYS A 158 -19.60 3.52 -9.56
C LYS A 158 -18.39 2.82 -8.93
N ASP A 159 -18.66 1.96 -8.00
CA ASP A 159 -17.72 0.98 -7.47
C ASP A 159 -18.30 -0.43 -7.56
N LEU A 160 -17.43 -1.41 -7.65
CA LEU A 160 -17.78 -2.82 -7.63
C LEU A 160 -16.86 -3.59 -6.70
N CYS A 161 -17.44 -4.27 -5.73
CA CYS A 161 -16.75 -5.14 -4.78
C CYS A 161 -16.77 -6.57 -5.31
N LEU A 162 -15.60 -7.16 -5.57
CA LEU A 162 -15.50 -8.57 -6.01
C LEU A 162 -15.52 -9.54 -4.83
N GLN A 163 -15.28 -9.07 -3.60
CA GLN A 163 -15.32 -9.84 -2.35
C GLN A 163 -14.46 -11.12 -2.45
N CYS A 164 -13.23 -10.97 -2.95
CA CYS A 164 -12.30 -12.08 -3.10
C CYS A 164 -11.77 -12.54 -1.73
N ASN A 165 -11.66 -13.88 -1.55
CA ASN A 165 -11.11 -14.54 -0.37
C ASN A 165 -9.61 -14.82 -0.54
#